data_144cee2e2e76b917f3fabe77be0e4660
#
_entry.id   144cee2e2e76b917f3fabe77be0e4660
#
_cell.length_a   1.000
_cell.length_b   1.000
_cell.length_c   1.000
_cell.angle_alpha   90.00
_cell.angle_beta   90.00
_cell.angle_gamma   90.00
#
_symmetry.space_group_name_H-M   'P 1'
#
loop_
_entity.id
_entity.type
_entity.pdbx_description
1 polymer ?
#
loop_
_entity_poly.entity_id
_entity_poly.type
_entity_poly.pdbx_seq_one_letter_code
_entity_poly.pdbx_strand_id
1 'polypeptide(L)'
;MKTAVVILNWNTKNYLEQFVPGVLRSLEGEDACLVVADSASTDGSMQMLAEKFPEVRQIRLDKNYGFTGGYNRALRQIDAEYYVLLNSDIEVPEGWLKPLVQTMDSCPDVGACSPKLHSWFEKDKFEYAGAAGGYLDYFGFPFCRGRLMKMLEKDEGQYDRRADVLWATGACLMVRSSLFNGLCGLDDRFFAHMEEIDLCWRIQLAGYRIRIVPELSLIHISEPTR
;
A
#
# COMPACT_ATOMS: atom_id res chain seq x y z
N MET A 1 4.81 -17.62 6.27
CA MET A 1 5.64 -16.45 5.99
C MET A 1 5.14 -15.28 6.82
N LYS A 2 6.02 -14.35 7.15
CA LYS A 2 5.64 -13.21 7.99
C LYS A 2 4.90 -12.14 7.19
N THR A 3 5.43 -11.76 6.03
CA THR A 3 4.86 -10.66 5.24
C THR A 3 4.62 -11.07 3.79
N ALA A 4 3.44 -10.78 3.27
CA ALA A 4 3.14 -10.85 1.86
C ALA A 4 3.00 -9.42 1.30
N VAL A 5 3.90 -9.03 0.42
CA VAL A 5 3.79 -7.79 -0.37
C VAL A 5 2.98 -8.12 -1.61
N VAL A 6 1.82 -7.49 -1.77
CA VAL A 6 0.84 -7.83 -2.80
C VAL A 6 0.60 -6.63 -3.70
N ILE A 7 0.91 -6.80 -4.98
CA ILE A 7 0.61 -5.84 -6.03
C ILE A 7 -0.63 -6.33 -6.79
N LEU A 8 -1.66 -5.50 -6.87
CA LEU A 8 -2.81 -5.76 -7.72
C LEU A 8 -2.53 -5.18 -9.12
N ASN A 9 -2.49 -6.06 -10.12
CA ASN A 9 -2.21 -5.70 -11.51
C ASN A 9 -3.47 -5.68 -12.36
N TRP A 10 -3.64 -4.61 -13.14
CA TRP A 10 -4.58 -4.55 -14.26
C TRP A 10 -3.99 -3.70 -15.38
N ASN A 11 -3.40 -4.37 -16.37
CA ASN A 11 -2.77 -3.73 -17.54
C ASN A 11 -1.67 -2.71 -17.18
N THR A 12 -0.83 -3.05 -16.19
CA THR A 12 0.29 -2.20 -15.74
C THR A 12 1.65 -2.82 -16.03
N LYS A 13 1.80 -3.54 -17.15
CA LYS A 13 3.02 -4.25 -17.54
C LYS A 13 4.29 -3.39 -17.42
N ASN A 14 4.23 -2.15 -17.92
CA ASN A 14 5.39 -1.26 -17.93
C ASN A 14 5.85 -0.91 -16.50
N TYR A 15 4.91 -0.68 -15.59
CA TYR A 15 5.23 -0.41 -14.18
C TYR A 15 5.77 -1.65 -13.48
N LEU A 16 5.18 -2.82 -13.72
CA LEU A 16 5.71 -4.08 -13.17
C LEU A 16 7.13 -4.33 -13.66
N GLU A 17 7.41 -4.15 -14.96
CA GLU A 17 8.75 -4.33 -15.52
C GLU A 17 9.76 -3.35 -14.91
N GLN A 18 9.34 -2.13 -14.60
CA GLN A 18 10.18 -1.09 -14.02
C GLN A 18 10.44 -1.31 -12.52
N PHE A 19 9.41 -1.63 -11.73
CA PHE A 19 9.49 -1.57 -10.26
C PHE A 19 9.64 -2.92 -9.57
N VAL A 20 9.16 -4.02 -10.15
CA VAL A 20 9.30 -5.37 -9.56
C VAL A 20 10.75 -5.72 -9.22
N PRO A 21 11.77 -5.42 -10.05
CA PRO A 21 13.16 -5.70 -9.67
C PRO A 21 13.62 -5.01 -8.39
N GLY A 22 13.18 -3.77 -8.17
CA GLY A 22 13.47 -3.02 -6.94
C GLY A 22 12.78 -3.64 -5.73
N VAL A 23 11.52 -4.00 -5.87
CA VAL A 23 10.78 -4.66 -4.79
C VAL A 23 11.44 -6.00 -4.43
N LEU A 24 11.76 -6.85 -5.40
CA LEU A 24 12.40 -8.14 -5.14
C LEU A 24 13.73 -7.99 -4.39
N ARG A 25 14.63 -7.10 -4.86
CA ARG A 25 15.89 -6.83 -4.16
C ARG A 25 15.66 -6.38 -2.72
N SER A 26 14.66 -5.54 -2.49
CA SER A 26 14.36 -5.00 -1.16
C SER A 26 13.80 -6.05 -0.19
N LEU A 27 13.37 -7.21 -0.69
CA LEU A 27 12.86 -8.34 0.11
C LEU A 27 13.94 -9.41 0.37
N GLU A 28 15.14 -9.29 -0.20
CA GLU A 28 16.22 -10.24 0.03
C GLU A 28 16.60 -10.29 1.52
N GLY A 29 16.59 -11.49 2.09
CA GLY A 29 16.88 -11.71 3.51
C GLY A 29 15.74 -11.39 4.49
N GLU A 30 14.60 -10.94 4.00
CA GLU A 30 13.38 -10.72 4.81
C GLU A 30 12.48 -11.97 4.75
N ASP A 31 11.74 -12.27 5.83
CA ASP A 31 10.66 -13.28 5.80
C ASP A 31 9.43 -12.74 5.09
N ALA A 32 9.61 -12.44 3.81
CA ALA A 32 8.60 -11.81 2.97
C ALA A 32 8.61 -12.38 1.55
N CYS A 33 7.47 -12.31 0.86
CA CYS A 33 7.40 -12.64 -0.56
C CYS A 33 6.62 -11.57 -1.33
N LEU A 34 6.95 -11.44 -2.63
CA LEU A 34 6.18 -10.65 -3.57
C LEU A 34 5.12 -11.52 -4.24
N VAL A 35 3.88 -11.05 -4.21
CA VAL A 35 2.74 -11.64 -4.90
C VAL A 35 2.18 -10.60 -5.88
N VAL A 36 2.02 -10.97 -7.14
CA VAL A 36 1.26 -10.17 -8.11
C VAL A 36 -0.07 -10.84 -8.36
N ALA A 37 -1.14 -10.16 -7.99
CA ALA A 37 -2.52 -10.57 -8.23
C ALA A 37 -3.05 -9.87 -9.49
N ASP A 38 -3.36 -10.63 -10.52
CA ASP A 38 -3.78 -10.12 -11.81
C ASP A 38 -5.29 -10.12 -11.98
N SER A 39 -5.85 -8.97 -12.30
CA SER A 39 -7.28 -8.77 -12.53
C SER A 39 -7.66 -8.97 -14.02
N ALA A 40 -7.25 -10.10 -14.60
CA ALA A 40 -7.50 -10.47 -15.98
C ALA A 40 -6.93 -9.47 -17.01
N SER A 41 -5.65 -9.12 -16.84
CA SER A 41 -4.93 -8.25 -17.77
C SER A 41 -4.76 -8.87 -19.16
N THR A 42 -4.71 -8.02 -20.17
CA THR A 42 -4.57 -8.40 -21.59
C THR A 42 -3.27 -7.87 -22.23
N ASP A 43 -2.44 -7.17 -21.46
CA ASP A 43 -1.21 -6.50 -21.93
C ASP A 43 0.03 -7.40 -21.93
N GLY A 44 -0.11 -8.69 -21.57
CA GLY A 44 1.01 -9.63 -21.47
C GLY A 44 1.84 -9.49 -20.20
N SER A 45 1.38 -8.74 -19.19
CA SER A 45 2.07 -8.56 -17.91
C SER A 45 2.38 -9.89 -17.22
N MET A 46 1.44 -10.83 -17.19
CA MET A 46 1.61 -12.11 -16.52
C MET A 46 2.58 -13.05 -17.24
N GLN A 47 2.66 -12.96 -18.56
CA GLN A 47 3.69 -13.69 -19.32
C GLN A 47 5.07 -13.08 -19.06
N MET A 48 5.19 -11.77 -19.09
CA MET A 48 6.44 -11.06 -18.79
C MET A 48 6.98 -11.41 -17.40
N LEU A 49 6.09 -11.44 -16.37
CA LEU A 49 6.47 -11.83 -15.01
C LEU A 49 6.97 -13.29 -14.96
N ALA A 50 6.29 -14.22 -15.63
CA ALA A 50 6.71 -15.63 -15.64
C ALA A 50 8.08 -15.82 -16.32
N GLU A 51 8.40 -15.02 -17.34
CA GLU A 51 9.64 -15.11 -18.08
C GLU A 51 10.81 -14.40 -17.38
N LYS A 52 10.59 -13.21 -16.80
CA LYS A 52 11.65 -12.37 -16.24
C LYS A 52 11.81 -12.47 -14.72
N PHE A 53 10.74 -12.81 -14.00
CA PHE A 53 10.69 -12.82 -12.53
C PHE A 53 9.96 -14.07 -12.02
N PRO A 54 10.50 -15.27 -12.30
CA PRO A 54 9.84 -16.56 -11.95
C PRO A 54 9.65 -16.76 -10.44
N GLU A 55 10.39 -16.05 -9.59
CA GLU A 55 10.24 -16.03 -8.14
C GLU A 55 8.99 -15.31 -7.65
N VAL A 56 8.37 -14.46 -8.48
CA VAL A 56 7.14 -13.75 -8.13
C VAL A 56 5.97 -14.73 -8.13
N ARG A 57 5.30 -14.86 -6.99
CA ARG A 57 4.07 -15.63 -6.91
C ARG A 57 2.96 -14.91 -7.67
N GLN A 58 2.33 -15.60 -8.62
CA GLN A 58 1.24 -15.06 -9.42
C GLN A 58 -0.11 -15.62 -8.97
N ILE A 59 -1.10 -14.74 -8.77
CA ILE A 59 -2.50 -15.08 -8.56
C ILE A 59 -3.28 -14.50 -9.73
N ARG A 60 -4.06 -15.34 -10.44
CA ARG A 60 -4.86 -14.90 -11.59
C ARG A 60 -6.33 -14.90 -11.23
N LEU A 61 -6.96 -13.74 -11.32
CA LEU A 61 -8.40 -13.59 -11.18
C LEU A 61 -9.06 -13.74 -12.56
N ASP A 62 -10.30 -14.22 -12.57
CA ASP A 62 -11.07 -14.50 -13.79
C ASP A 62 -11.56 -13.25 -14.51
N LYS A 63 -11.65 -12.12 -13.80
CA LYS A 63 -12.03 -10.81 -14.35
C LYS A 63 -11.52 -9.66 -13.49
N ASN A 64 -11.67 -8.43 -13.97
CA ASN A 64 -11.41 -7.24 -13.17
C ASN A 64 -12.55 -7.00 -12.17
N TYR A 65 -12.23 -7.12 -10.89
CA TYR A 65 -13.13 -6.87 -9.77
C TYR A 65 -12.96 -5.47 -9.14
N GLY A 66 -12.21 -4.57 -9.79
CA GLY A 66 -11.78 -3.31 -9.21
C GLY A 66 -10.67 -3.51 -8.19
N PHE A 67 -10.30 -2.43 -7.52
CA PHE A 67 -9.26 -2.44 -6.51
C PHE A 67 -9.66 -3.28 -5.28
N THR A 68 -10.83 -3.00 -4.71
CA THR A 68 -11.34 -3.65 -3.51
C THR A 68 -11.56 -5.15 -3.70
N GLY A 69 -12.35 -5.50 -4.71
CA GLY A 69 -12.68 -6.89 -5.01
C GLY A 69 -11.48 -7.71 -5.46
N GLY A 70 -10.51 -7.09 -6.14
CA GLY A 70 -9.25 -7.70 -6.53
C GLY A 70 -8.41 -8.09 -5.32
N TYR A 71 -8.11 -7.14 -4.43
CA TYR A 71 -7.37 -7.41 -3.20
C TYR A 71 -8.07 -8.42 -2.31
N ASN A 72 -9.38 -8.30 -2.08
CA ASN A 72 -10.13 -9.23 -1.24
C ASN A 72 -10.01 -10.68 -1.73
N ARG A 73 -10.04 -10.91 -3.04
CA ARG A 73 -9.93 -12.26 -3.64
C ARG A 73 -8.50 -12.79 -3.61
N ALA A 74 -7.54 -11.92 -3.85
CA ALA A 74 -6.13 -12.29 -3.80
C ALA A 74 -5.67 -12.63 -2.38
N LEU A 75 -5.96 -11.78 -1.40
CA LEU A 75 -5.51 -11.93 -0.03
C LEU A 75 -6.10 -13.17 0.66
N ARG A 76 -7.31 -13.62 0.29
CA ARG A 76 -7.90 -14.89 0.76
C ARG A 76 -7.09 -16.14 0.37
N GLN A 77 -6.20 -16.03 -0.63
CA GLN A 77 -5.35 -17.12 -1.11
C GLN A 77 -3.94 -17.08 -0.52
N ILE A 78 -3.70 -16.14 0.42
CA ILE A 78 -2.38 -15.86 0.98
C ILE A 78 -2.43 -16.08 2.50
N ASP A 79 -1.52 -16.93 2.98
CA ASP A 79 -1.30 -17.15 4.42
C ASP A 79 -0.04 -16.40 4.85
N ALA A 80 -0.22 -15.25 5.51
CA ALA A 80 0.84 -14.43 6.07
C ALA A 80 0.34 -13.72 7.34
N GLU A 81 1.27 -13.30 8.20
CA GLU A 81 0.94 -12.54 9.40
C GLU A 81 0.55 -11.08 9.05
N TYR A 82 1.27 -10.51 8.07
CA TYR A 82 1.02 -9.15 7.56
C TYR A 82 0.77 -9.16 6.06
N TYR A 83 -0.19 -8.40 5.62
CA TYR A 83 -0.37 -8.02 4.22
C TYR A 83 0.16 -6.61 3.99
N VAL A 84 0.89 -6.42 2.90
CA VAL A 84 1.22 -5.09 2.38
C VAL A 84 0.53 -4.93 1.04
N LEU A 85 -0.47 -4.05 0.99
CA LEU A 85 -1.04 -3.60 -0.26
C LEU A 85 -0.04 -2.61 -0.86
N LEU A 86 0.44 -2.87 -2.08
CA LEU A 86 1.42 -2.02 -2.76
C LEU A 86 0.97 -1.76 -4.19
N ASN A 87 0.91 -0.50 -4.59
CA ASN A 87 0.61 -0.17 -5.98
C ASN A 87 1.75 -0.58 -6.92
N SER A 88 1.40 -0.88 -8.17
CA SER A 88 2.36 -1.31 -9.21
C SER A 88 3.35 -0.22 -9.66
N ASP A 89 3.06 1.04 -9.37
CA ASP A 89 3.77 2.25 -9.79
C ASP A 89 4.55 2.92 -8.64
N ILE A 90 5.00 2.11 -7.67
CA ILE A 90 5.79 2.57 -6.53
C ILE A 90 7.25 2.11 -6.63
N GLU A 91 8.17 3.07 -6.52
CA GLU A 91 9.58 2.81 -6.27
C GLU A 91 9.83 2.65 -4.75
N VAL A 92 10.45 1.54 -4.36
CA VAL A 92 10.79 1.26 -2.97
C VAL A 92 12.31 1.33 -2.76
N PRO A 93 12.82 1.98 -1.69
CA PRO A 93 14.23 1.93 -1.32
C PRO A 93 14.56 0.60 -0.61
N GLU A 94 15.83 0.26 -0.56
CA GLU A 94 16.31 -0.87 0.25
C GLU A 94 15.91 -0.71 1.73
N GLY A 95 15.50 -1.81 2.36
CA GLY A 95 15.16 -1.85 3.78
C GLY A 95 13.83 -1.18 4.16
N TRP A 96 13.01 -0.74 3.21
CA TRP A 96 11.74 -0.03 3.49
C TRP A 96 10.75 -0.86 4.30
N LEU A 97 10.76 -2.18 4.13
CA LEU A 97 9.82 -3.09 4.80
C LEU A 97 10.14 -3.24 6.29
N LYS A 98 11.41 -3.23 6.64
CA LYS A 98 11.89 -3.50 8.00
C LYS A 98 11.29 -2.60 9.09
N PRO A 99 11.25 -1.25 8.95
CA PRO A 99 10.63 -0.38 9.95
C PRO A 99 9.13 -0.63 10.12
N LEU A 100 8.43 -1.00 9.04
CA LEU A 100 7.00 -1.34 9.09
C LEU A 100 6.80 -2.62 9.90
N VAL A 101 7.52 -3.70 9.58
CA VAL A 101 7.47 -4.97 10.32
C VAL A 101 7.82 -4.76 11.78
N GLN A 102 8.90 -4.04 12.09
CA GLN A 102 9.30 -3.74 13.47
C GLN A 102 8.21 -2.98 14.24
N THR A 103 7.52 -2.04 13.57
CA THR A 103 6.41 -1.31 14.19
C THR A 103 5.25 -2.25 14.50
N MET A 104 4.88 -3.10 13.57
CA MET A 104 3.79 -4.07 13.77
C MET A 104 4.12 -5.09 14.86
N ASP A 105 5.37 -5.56 14.93
CA ASP A 105 5.81 -6.52 15.95
C ASP A 105 5.85 -5.91 17.35
N SER A 106 6.37 -4.68 17.46
CA SER A 106 6.58 -4.03 18.76
C SER A 106 5.34 -3.32 19.32
N CYS A 107 4.32 -3.08 18.49
CA CYS A 107 3.11 -2.35 18.87
C CYS A 107 1.85 -3.19 18.52
N PRO A 108 1.43 -4.11 19.39
CA PRO A 108 0.25 -4.97 19.11
C PRO A 108 -1.06 -4.20 18.91
N ASP A 109 -1.15 -2.99 19.40
CA ASP A 109 -2.28 -2.08 19.27
C ASP A 109 -2.29 -1.28 17.95
N VAL A 110 -1.23 -1.40 17.12
CA VAL A 110 -1.21 -0.88 15.75
C VAL A 110 -1.80 -1.93 14.81
N GLY A 111 -2.94 -1.62 14.20
CA GLY A 111 -3.65 -2.49 13.25
C GLY A 111 -3.12 -2.39 11.83
N ALA A 112 -2.70 -1.19 11.43
CA ALA A 112 -2.08 -0.94 10.14
C ALA A 112 -1.06 0.19 10.22
N CYS A 113 -0.09 0.19 9.29
CA CYS A 113 0.89 1.26 9.16
C CYS A 113 1.28 1.50 7.70
N SER A 114 1.84 2.66 7.43
CA SER A 114 2.26 3.09 6.11
C SER A 114 3.54 3.95 6.22
N PRO A 115 4.44 3.91 5.24
CA PRO A 115 5.55 4.86 5.16
C PRO A 115 5.07 6.25 4.72
N LYS A 116 6.00 7.21 4.63
CA LYS A 116 5.77 8.43 3.87
C LYS A 116 5.84 8.13 2.36
N LEU A 117 5.09 8.88 1.57
CA LEU A 117 5.15 8.83 0.11
C LEU A 117 5.54 10.18 -0.47
N HIS A 118 6.49 10.16 -1.40
CA HIS A 118 6.91 11.31 -2.19
C HIS A 118 6.39 11.21 -3.62
N SER A 119 6.25 12.35 -4.27
CA SER A 119 5.88 12.44 -5.67
C SER A 119 7.03 11.97 -6.58
N TRP A 120 6.72 11.18 -7.59
CA TRP A 120 7.67 10.81 -8.64
C TRP A 120 8.18 12.02 -9.43
N PHE A 121 7.30 12.98 -9.69
CA PHE A 121 7.60 14.15 -10.53
C PHE A 121 8.38 15.24 -9.77
N GLU A 122 8.15 15.39 -8.47
CA GLU A 122 8.80 16.35 -7.59
C GLU A 122 9.25 15.62 -6.33
N LYS A 123 10.39 14.91 -6.42
CA LYS A 123 10.89 13.96 -5.38
C LYS A 123 11.14 14.60 -4.01
N ASP A 124 11.23 15.91 -3.93
CA ASP A 124 11.37 16.69 -2.69
C ASP A 124 10.01 17.11 -2.10
N LYS A 125 8.89 16.73 -2.74
CA LYS A 125 7.54 16.99 -2.26
C LYS A 125 6.79 15.71 -1.92
N PHE A 126 5.84 15.85 -1.03
CA PHE A 126 4.92 14.78 -0.69
C PHE A 126 4.04 14.39 -1.88
N GLU A 127 3.59 13.15 -1.86
CA GLU A 127 2.64 12.62 -2.83
C GLU A 127 1.24 13.20 -2.61
N TYR A 128 0.40 13.23 -3.66
CA TYR A 128 -0.92 13.90 -3.65
C TYR A 128 -1.97 13.18 -2.79
N ALA A 129 -2.00 11.85 -2.81
CA ALA A 129 -3.12 11.05 -2.30
C ALA A 129 -2.79 10.28 -1.01
N GLY A 130 -2.22 10.96 0.00
CA GLY A 130 -2.04 10.33 1.30
C GLY A 130 -0.66 10.44 1.91
N ALA A 131 0.29 10.98 1.19
CA ALA A 131 1.61 11.48 1.59
C ALA A 131 2.18 10.97 2.93
N ALA A 132 1.79 11.60 4.04
CA ALA A 132 2.22 11.28 5.41
C ALA A 132 1.03 10.94 6.32
N GLY A 133 0.00 10.27 5.75
CA GLY A 133 -1.25 9.93 6.43
C GLY A 133 -2.22 11.10 6.54
N GLY A 134 -3.43 10.82 6.99
CA GLY A 134 -4.47 11.82 7.02
C GLY A 134 -5.43 11.71 8.20
N TYR A 135 -6.30 12.68 8.25
CA TYR A 135 -7.35 12.86 9.25
C TYR A 135 -8.70 13.15 8.59
N LEU A 136 -9.74 13.26 9.39
CA LEU A 136 -11.03 13.82 8.98
C LEU A 136 -11.24 15.14 9.70
N ASP A 137 -11.87 16.09 9.05
CA ASP A 137 -12.34 17.29 9.72
C ASP A 137 -13.64 17.03 10.52
N TYR A 138 -14.15 18.06 11.16
CA TYR A 138 -15.37 17.96 11.96
C TYR A 138 -16.61 17.49 11.15
N PHE A 139 -16.62 17.75 9.84
CA PHE A 139 -17.70 17.35 8.95
C PHE A 139 -17.46 15.99 8.28
N GLY A 140 -16.34 15.31 8.58
CA GLY A 140 -15.98 14.03 7.99
C GLY A 140 -15.27 14.11 6.63
N PHE A 141 -14.81 15.30 6.20
CA PHE A 141 -14.01 15.42 4.99
C PHE A 141 -12.57 14.98 5.23
N PRO A 142 -12.03 14.07 4.41
CA PRO A 142 -10.65 13.62 4.54
C PRO A 142 -9.68 14.71 4.07
N PHE A 143 -8.60 14.87 4.84
CA PHE A 143 -7.43 15.67 4.46
C PHE A 143 -6.15 14.94 4.86
N CYS A 144 -5.04 15.21 4.18
CA CYS A 144 -3.79 14.55 4.46
C CYS A 144 -2.70 15.55 4.86
N ARG A 145 -1.73 15.05 5.63
CA ARG A 145 -0.48 15.75 5.92
C ARG A 145 0.35 15.77 4.64
N GLY A 146 1.10 16.83 4.42
CA GLY A 146 1.91 17.00 3.20
C GLY A 146 1.17 17.61 2.02
N ARG A 147 -0.12 17.97 2.20
CA ARG A 147 -0.90 18.64 1.16
C ARG A 147 -1.92 19.60 1.74
N LEU A 148 -1.97 20.80 1.19
CA LEU A 148 -3.03 21.79 1.43
C LEU A 148 -3.80 22.05 0.13
N MET A 149 -5.00 21.50 0.01
CA MET A 149 -5.81 21.52 -1.22
C MET A 149 -5.05 20.96 -2.43
N LYS A 150 -4.63 21.81 -3.38
CA LYS A 150 -3.84 21.41 -4.57
C LYS A 150 -2.34 21.63 -4.41
N MET A 151 -1.91 22.25 -3.32
CA MET A 151 -0.49 22.52 -3.07
C MET A 151 0.13 21.37 -2.32
N LEU A 152 1.18 20.77 -2.89
CA LEU A 152 2.01 19.76 -2.24
C LEU A 152 3.08 20.47 -1.40
N GLU A 153 3.20 20.07 -0.16
CA GLU A 153 4.26 20.54 0.72
C GLU A 153 5.60 19.91 0.31
N LYS A 154 6.66 20.68 0.48
CA LYS A 154 8.02 20.15 0.42
C LYS A 154 8.31 19.37 1.70
N ASP A 155 9.00 18.22 1.58
CA ASP A 155 9.45 17.49 2.76
C ASP A 155 10.73 18.12 3.30
N GLU A 156 10.58 18.87 4.40
CA GLU A 156 11.66 19.49 5.17
C GLU A 156 11.87 18.78 6.52
N GLY A 157 11.37 17.54 6.64
CA GLY A 157 11.45 16.75 7.88
C GLY A 157 10.30 17.02 8.86
N GLN A 158 9.31 17.84 8.49
CA GLN A 158 8.20 18.21 9.38
C GLN A 158 7.34 17.01 9.83
N TYR A 159 7.41 15.88 9.10
CA TYR A 159 6.69 14.65 9.42
C TYR A 159 7.63 13.45 9.67
N ASP A 160 8.88 13.67 10.11
CA ASP A 160 9.87 12.62 10.39
C ASP A 160 9.67 11.94 11.76
N ARG A 161 8.53 12.18 12.40
CA ARG A 161 8.17 11.50 13.63
C ARG A 161 7.00 10.55 13.39
N ARG A 162 7.11 9.34 13.94
CA ARG A 162 5.98 8.40 13.97
C ARG A 162 4.74 9.08 14.53
N ALA A 163 3.62 8.94 13.85
CA ALA A 163 2.37 9.59 14.25
C ALA A 163 1.19 8.63 14.04
N ASP A 164 0.30 8.63 15.00
CA ASP A 164 -0.99 7.98 14.82
C ASP A 164 -1.90 8.90 14.02
N VAL A 165 -2.52 8.34 12.99
CA VAL A 165 -3.36 9.07 12.01
C VAL A 165 -4.72 8.39 11.91
N LEU A 166 -5.67 9.03 11.28
CA LEU A 166 -6.99 8.43 11.10
C LEU A 166 -7.00 7.47 9.90
N TRP A 167 -6.28 7.80 8.84
CA TRP A 167 -6.16 6.96 7.67
C TRP A 167 -4.77 7.04 7.05
N ALA A 168 -4.39 5.99 6.35
CA ALA A 168 -3.16 5.88 5.58
C ALA A 168 -3.51 5.45 4.16
N THR A 169 -2.67 5.81 3.19
CA THR A 169 -2.94 5.56 1.77
C THR A 169 -2.93 4.08 1.41
N GLY A 170 -3.83 3.68 0.52
CA GLY A 170 -3.85 2.34 -0.08
C GLY A 170 -2.68 2.07 -1.03
N ALA A 171 -1.94 3.10 -1.44
CA ALA A 171 -0.78 2.95 -2.31
C ALA A 171 0.35 2.12 -1.69
N CYS A 172 0.54 2.23 -0.34
CA CYS A 172 1.38 1.31 0.45
C CYS A 172 0.81 1.20 1.86
N LEU A 173 0.06 0.14 2.14
CA LEU A 173 -0.57 -0.10 3.44
C LEU A 173 -0.21 -1.49 3.96
N MET A 174 0.53 -1.55 5.09
CA MET A 174 0.71 -2.79 5.85
C MET A 174 -0.40 -2.94 6.87
N VAL A 175 -1.03 -4.12 6.91
CA VAL A 175 -2.14 -4.44 7.82
C VAL A 175 -1.97 -5.85 8.40
N ARG A 176 -2.42 -6.07 9.64
CA ARG A 176 -2.52 -7.42 10.22
C ARG A 176 -3.53 -8.25 9.44
N SER A 177 -3.11 -9.41 8.95
CA SER A 177 -3.98 -10.28 8.15
C SER A 177 -5.21 -10.75 8.93
N SER A 178 -5.04 -11.07 10.23
CA SER A 178 -6.14 -11.44 11.10
C SER A 178 -7.19 -10.33 11.24
N LEU A 179 -6.74 -9.08 11.35
CA LEU A 179 -7.61 -7.92 11.45
C LEU A 179 -8.29 -7.62 10.11
N PHE A 180 -7.54 -7.63 9.00
CA PHE A 180 -8.08 -7.46 7.66
C PHE A 180 -9.20 -8.47 7.38
N ASN A 181 -8.93 -9.75 7.64
CA ASN A 181 -9.89 -10.83 7.43
C ASN A 181 -11.08 -10.74 8.41
N GLY A 182 -10.83 -10.42 9.66
CA GLY A 182 -11.88 -10.25 10.69
C GLY A 182 -12.84 -9.11 10.41
N LEU A 183 -12.35 -8.07 9.72
CA LEU A 183 -13.16 -6.92 9.25
C LEU A 183 -13.74 -7.13 7.83
N CYS A 184 -13.69 -8.35 7.29
CA CYS A 184 -14.17 -8.70 5.95
C CYS A 184 -13.42 -8.02 4.79
N GLY A 185 -12.20 -7.49 5.02
CA GLY A 185 -11.37 -6.85 4.02
C GLY A 185 -11.82 -5.45 3.63
N LEU A 186 -11.56 -5.06 2.38
CA LEU A 186 -12.05 -3.82 1.78
C LEU A 186 -13.54 -3.94 1.41
N ASP A 187 -14.29 -2.85 1.50
CA ASP A 187 -15.70 -2.87 1.11
C ASP A 187 -15.84 -2.80 -0.42
N ASP A 188 -16.32 -3.90 -1.03
CA ASP A 188 -16.46 -4.04 -2.48
C ASP A 188 -17.39 -2.98 -3.12
N ARG A 189 -18.20 -2.26 -2.34
CA ARG A 189 -19.06 -1.18 -2.84
C ARG A 189 -18.26 0.04 -3.32
N PHE A 190 -17.04 0.23 -2.82
CA PHE A 190 -16.19 1.35 -3.26
C PHE A 190 -15.60 1.14 -4.66
N PHE A 191 -15.41 -0.07 -5.10
CA PHE A 191 -14.72 -0.42 -6.35
C PHE A 191 -13.26 0.09 -6.40
N ALA A 192 -13.05 1.39 -6.27
CA ALA A 192 -11.77 2.10 -6.08
C ALA A 192 -12.01 3.47 -5.46
N HIS A 193 -11.01 4.00 -4.73
CA HIS A 193 -10.99 5.24 -3.96
C HIS A 193 -11.85 5.23 -2.69
N MET A 194 -11.30 5.76 -1.61
CA MET A 194 -11.86 5.85 -0.25
C MET A 194 -11.98 4.52 0.50
N GLU A 195 -11.71 3.38 -0.13
CA GLU A 195 -11.76 2.06 0.49
C GLU A 195 -10.74 1.88 1.61
N GLU A 196 -9.57 2.51 1.47
CA GLU A 196 -8.53 2.52 2.48
C GLU A 196 -8.92 3.36 3.69
N ILE A 197 -9.63 4.47 3.46
CA ILE A 197 -10.15 5.33 4.54
C ILE A 197 -11.22 4.58 5.33
N ASP A 198 -12.14 3.89 4.65
CA ASP A 198 -13.15 3.04 5.27
C ASP A 198 -12.49 1.91 6.09
N LEU A 199 -11.51 1.21 5.51
CA LEU A 199 -10.80 0.15 6.22
C LEU A 199 -10.10 0.69 7.47
N CYS A 200 -9.37 1.81 7.36
CA CYS A 200 -8.71 2.46 8.48
C CYS A 200 -9.69 2.88 9.57
N TRP A 201 -10.86 3.38 9.19
CA TRP A 201 -11.93 3.69 10.13
C TRP A 201 -12.41 2.46 10.89
N ARG A 202 -12.72 1.36 10.18
CA ARG A 202 -13.17 0.11 10.81
C ARG A 202 -12.08 -0.51 11.70
N ILE A 203 -10.80 -0.39 11.35
CA ILE A 203 -9.68 -0.79 12.19
C ILE A 203 -9.69 -0.03 13.52
N GLN A 204 -9.93 1.29 13.49
CA GLN A 204 -9.99 2.10 14.70
C GLN A 204 -11.23 1.83 15.54
N LEU A 205 -12.38 1.58 14.92
CA LEU A 205 -13.59 1.15 15.63
C LEU A 205 -13.37 -0.21 16.33
N ALA A 206 -12.49 -1.05 15.80
CA ALA A 206 -12.08 -2.30 16.45
C ALA A 206 -11.04 -2.11 17.58
N GLY A 207 -10.67 -0.86 17.90
CA GLY A 207 -9.77 -0.50 19.01
C GLY A 207 -8.28 -0.46 18.64
N TYR A 208 -7.93 -0.52 17.37
CA TYR A 208 -6.55 -0.43 16.91
C TYR A 208 -6.21 0.97 16.40
N ARG A 209 -4.90 1.24 16.26
CA ARG A 209 -4.37 2.49 15.72
C ARG A 209 -3.84 2.31 14.30
N ILE A 210 -3.84 3.40 13.55
CA ILE A 210 -3.16 3.51 12.26
C ILE A 210 -1.93 4.38 12.45
N ARG A 211 -0.75 3.94 11.96
CA ARG A 211 0.51 4.65 12.22
C ARG A 211 1.27 4.95 10.94
N ILE A 212 1.79 6.17 10.84
CA ILE A 212 2.81 6.53 9.84
C ILE A 212 4.19 6.24 10.43
N VAL A 213 5.00 5.54 9.64
CA VAL A 213 6.37 5.09 9.93
C VAL A 213 7.30 5.80 8.95
N PRO A 214 7.87 6.96 9.33
CA PRO A 214 8.52 7.87 8.39
C PRO A 214 10.00 7.60 8.16
N GLU A 215 10.57 6.54 8.74
CA GLU A 215 11.99 6.21 8.68
C GLU A 215 12.53 6.05 7.26
N LEU A 216 11.65 5.64 6.34
CA LEU A 216 11.92 5.58 4.90
C LEU A 216 10.72 6.12 4.15
N SER A 217 10.97 6.73 3.00
CA SER A 217 9.94 7.24 2.10
C SER A 217 9.94 6.45 0.79
N LEU A 218 8.77 6.12 0.29
CA LEU A 218 8.57 5.53 -1.03
C LEU A 218 8.24 6.63 -2.03
N ILE A 219 8.39 6.34 -3.32
CA ILE A 219 8.09 7.29 -4.40
C ILE A 219 6.95 6.72 -5.26
N HIS A 220 5.90 7.50 -5.45
CA HIS A 220 4.69 7.09 -6.16
C HIS A 220 4.44 7.93 -7.42
N ILE A 221 4.06 7.27 -8.52
CA ILE A 221 3.70 7.94 -9.79
C ILE A 221 2.20 8.28 -9.78
N SER A 222 1.72 8.98 -8.77
CA SER A 222 0.34 9.45 -8.83
C SER A 222 0.20 10.63 -9.78
N GLU A 223 -0.67 10.53 -10.78
CA GLU A 223 -1.14 11.72 -11.51
C GLU A 223 -2.31 12.32 -10.72
N PRO A 224 -2.29 13.65 -10.47
CA PRO A 224 -3.47 14.32 -9.94
C PRO A 224 -4.61 14.10 -10.94
N THR A 225 -5.66 13.41 -10.53
CA THR A 225 -6.89 13.25 -11.32
C THR A 225 -7.36 14.64 -11.75
N ARG A 226 -7.38 14.87 -13.06
CA ARG A 226 -7.84 16.12 -13.68
C ARG A 226 -9.34 16.30 -13.51
#